data_a0c6e7eb89d167c0d2c1affa04f49546
#
_entry.id   a0c6e7eb89d167c0d2c1affa04f49546
#
_cell.length_a   1.000
_cell.length_b   1.000
_cell.length_c   1.000
_cell.angle_alpha   90.00
_cell.angle_beta   90.00
_cell.angle_gamma   90.00
#
_symmetry.space_group_name_H-M   'P 1'
#
loop_
_entity.id
_entity.type
_entity.pdbx_description
1 polymer ?
#
loop_
_entity_poly.entity_id
_entity_poly.type
_entity_poly.pdbx_seq_one_letter_code
_entity_poly.pdbx_strand_id
1 'polypeptide(L)'
;MLATQRQHLILQELDAEGTVRVAALADLLRVSEMTVRRDIDALHAEGMLLRVHGGATRAGAFSAVEPGFGAKSAREAAAKRAIAAEALTLLRPGMTLLLSGGTTTHELARLLPRDLGLTVATNSLMAANALAAAGDGGIRTVVLGGQRTPSEALVGPVTVHALDNLHADLCFMGVHGFDPEAGITSPNLLESEVNAAMIAASDQLAVLADATKYGTVGLAGIAPLSAVGILITDDRIGTGPAGSAAEELLRQSVGELRLAHIPPASQLGSSSGRSHGWEAPDLLPSWGHDPLPDRPTSLPDGQTPATAFKGNDA
;
A
#
# COMPACT_ATOMS: atom_id res chain seq x y z
N MET A 1 22.01 26.49 -5.01
CA MET A 1 20.79 25.82 -4.50
C MET A 1 21.02 24.30 -4.55
N LEU A 2 20.69 23.57 -3.48
CA LEU A 2 20.81 22.11 -3.43
C LEU A 2 19.70 21.45 -4.28
N ALA A 3 19.94 20.22 -4.77
CA ALA A 3 18.96 19.50 -5.60
C ALA A 3 17.61 19.34 -4.88
N THR A 4 17.62 18.91 -3.61
CA THR A 4 16.41 18.75 -2.80
C THR A 4 15.60 20.06 -2.64
N GLN A 5 16.28 21.20 -2.51
CA GLN A 5 15.60 22.49 -2.43
C GLN A 5 14.95 22.88 -3.77
N ARG A 6 15.60 22.59 -4.91
CA ARG A 6 15.02 22.84 -6.23
C ARG A 6 13.81 21.95 -6.49
N GLN A 7 13.94 20.67 -6.16
CA GLN A 7 12.83 19.70 -6.28
C GLN A 7 11.60 20.13 -5.47
N HIS A 8 11.82 20.62 -4.25
CA HIS A 8 10.73 21.14 -3.42
C HIS A 8 10.04 22.36 -4.07
N LEU A 9 10.83 23.32 -4.63
CA LEU A 9 10.27 24.47 -5.34
C LEU A 9 9.54 24.07 -6.62
N ILE A 10 10.04 23.08 -7.36
CA ILE A 10 9.34 22.54 -8.54
C ILE A 10 7.98 21.99 -8.15
N LEU A 11 7.87 21.26 -7.05
CA LEU A 11 6.61 20.72 -6.56
C LEU A 11 5.67 21.82 -6.06
N GLN A 12 6.18 22.87 -5.40
CA GLN A 12 5.37 24.02 -4.99
C GLN A 12 4.77 24.77 -6.19
N GLU A 13 5.57 25.03 -7.24
CA GLU A 13 5.08 25.64 -8.48
C GLU A 13 4.04 24.74 -9.18
N LEU A 14 4.30 23.43 -9.18
CA LEU A 14 3.38 22.45 -9.74
C LEU A 14 2.05 22.43 -8.96
N ASP A 15 2.11 22.59 -7.65
CA ASP A 15 0.94 22.67 -6.78
C ASP A 15 0.14 23.96 -6.98
N ALA A 16 0.80 25.05 -7.32
CA ALA A 16 0.13 26.32 -7.60
C ALA A 16 -0.51 26.36 -8.99
N GLU A 17 0.21 25.88 -10.01
CA GLU A 17 -0.13 26.07 -11.43
C GLU A 17 -0.74 24.81 -12.08
N GLY A 18 -0.68 23.64 -11.42
CA GLY A 18 -1.15 22.35 -11.96
C GLY A 18 -0.27 21.78 -13.07
N THR A 19 0.45 22.63 -13.84
CA THR A 19 1.38 22.26 -14.90
C THR A 19 2.51 23.28 -14.99
N VAL A 20 3.76 22.80 -15.13
CA VAL A 20 4.94 23.65 -15.23
C VAL A 20 5.75 23.34 -16.49
N ARG A 21 6.38 24.36 -17.07
CA ARG A 21 7.26 24.22 -18.23
C ARG A 21 8.72 24.24 -17.79
N VAL A 22 9.55 23.40 -18.43
CA VAL A 22 11.00 23.34 -18.15
C VAL A 22 11.66 24.70 -18.28
N ALA A 23 11.35 25.48 -19.33
CA ALA A 23 11.91 26.79 -19.54
C ALA A 23 11.55 27.78 -18.43
N ALA A 24 10.26 27.82 -18.02
CA ALA A 24 9.78 28.69 -16.94
C ALA A 24 10.44 28.36 -15.60
N LEU A 25 10.56 27.04 -15.28
CA LEU A 25 11.27 26.59 -14.09
C LEU A 25 12.76 26.91 -14.12
N ALA A 26 13.41 26.81 -15.29
CA ALA A 26 14.83 27.16 -15.45
C ALA A 26 15.10 28.63 -15.14
N ASP A 27 14.22 29.52 -15.63
CA ASP A 27 14.26 30.96 -15.34
C ASP A 27 13.98 31.25 -13.87
N LEU A 28 12.92 30.65 -13.30
CA LEU A 28 12.52 30.83 -11.90
C LEU A 28 13.63 30.39 -10.92
N LEU A 29 14.21 29.22 -11.17
CA LEU A 29 15.21 28.59 -10.30
C LEU A 29 16.65 29.04 -10.61
N ARG A 30 16.84 29.81 -11.68
CA ARG A 30 18.14 30.30 -12.20
C ARG A 30 19.12 29.16 -12.41
N VAL A 31 18.71 28.11 -13.10
CA VAL A 31 19.51 26.94 -13.46
C VAL A 31 19.29 26.60 -14.94
N SER A 32 20.14 25.73 -15.51
CA SER A 32 19.93 25.27 -16.89
C SER A 32 18.69 24.40 -17.04
N GLU A 33 18.03 24.42 -18.21
CA GLU A 33 16.94 23.50 -18.54
C GLU A 33 17.32 22.01 -18.32
N MET A 34 18.60 21.67 -18.60
CA MET A 34 19.10 20.32 -18.39
C MET A 34 19.07 19.93 -16.91
N THR A 35 19.35 20.88 -16.00
CA THR A 35 19.25 20.65 -14.56
C THR A 35 17.79 20.44 -14.15
N VAL A 36 16.88 21.27 -14.65
CA VAL A 36 15.42 21.13 -14.40
C VAL A 36 14.91 19.80 -14.93
N ARG A 37 15.32 19.38 -16.14
CA ARG A 37 14.92 18.07 -16.70
C ARG A 37 15.37 16.92 -15.82
N ARG A 38 16.60 16.95 -15.29
CA ARG A 38 17.07 15.92 -14.35
C ARG A 38 16.28 15.90 -13.04
N ASP A 39 15.95 17.07 -12.50
CA ASP A 39 15.15 17.18 -11.30
C ASP A 39 13.71 16.67 -11.55
N ILE A 40 13.11 17.01 -12.70
CA ILE A 40 11.80 16.49 -13.14
C ILE A 40 11.87 14.97 -13.36
N ASP A 41 12.93 14.45 -14.00
CA ASP A 41 13.11 13.02 -14.22
C ASP A 41 13.24 12.25 -12.89
N ALA A 42 13.96 12.83 -11.91
CA ALA A 42 14.06 12.26 -10.57
C ALA A 42 12.70 12.25 -9.85
N LEU A 43 12.00 13.39 -9.85
CA LEU A 43 10.67 13.51 -9.25
C LEU A 43 9.61 12.61 -9.94
N HIS A 44 9.74 12.44 -11.27
CA HIS A 44 8.88 11.51 -12.02
C HIS A 44 9.18 10.06 -11.66
N ALA A 45 10.46 9.67 -11.59
CA ALA A 45 10.86 8.34 -11.14
C ALA A 45 10.42 8.05 -9.70
N GLU A 46 10.32 9.09 -8.89
CA GLU A 46 9.77 9.05 -7.54
C GLU A 46 8.23 9.12 -7.52
N GLY A 47 7.54 9.30 -8.66
CA GLY A 47 6.09 9.41 -8.78
C GLY A 47 5.50 10.68 -8.16
N MET A 48 6.31 11.73 -7.95
CA MET A 48 5.88 13.01 -7.36
C MET A 48 5.21 13.93 -8.38
N LEU A 49 5.47 13.71 -9.66
CA LEU A 49 4.89 14.42 -10.79
C LEU A 49 4.85 13.52 -12.02
N LEU A 50 4.07 13.92 -13.03
CA LEU A 50 4.11 13.31 -14.37
C LEU A 50 4.90 14.19 -15.31
N ARG A 51 5.96 13.62 -15.91
CA ARG A 51 6.69 14.27 -16.99
C ARG A 51 5.82 14.31 -18.25
N VAL A 52 5.69 15.48 -18.84
CA VAL A 52 5.06 15.71 -20.14
C VAL A 52 6.05 16.34 -21.11
N HIS A 53 5.68 16.46 -22.41
CA HIS A 53 6.55 17.08 -23.39
C HIS A 53 6.81 18.55 -23.03
N GLY A 54 8.08 18.87 -22.73
CA GLY A 54 8.51 20.24 -22.37
C GLY A 54 8.21 20.69 -20.93
N GLY A 55 7.77 19.79 -20.02
CA GLY A 55 7.43 20.17 -18.66
C GLY A 55 7.03 19.03 -17.75
N ALA A 56 6.26 19.36 -16.74
CA ALA A 56 5.64 18.41 -15.82
C ALA A 56 4.23 18.86 -15.45
N THR A 57 3.37 17.89 -15.11
CA THR A 57 2.06 18.12 -14.55
C THR A 57 1.93 17.39 -13.21
N ARG A 58 0.94 17.78 -12.40
CA ARG A 58 0.67 17.06 -11.15
C ARG A 58 0.59 15.56 -11.40
N ALA A 59 1.19 14.77 -10.52
CA ALA A 59 0.90 13.35 -10.41
C ALA A 59 -0.51 13.18 -9.84
N GLY A 60 -1.50 13.61 -10.57
CA GLY A 60 -2.86 13.61 -10.08
C GLY A 60 -3.82 13.95 -11.20
N ALA A 61 -4.14 12.95 -11.95
CA ALA A 61 -5.38 12.64 -12.60
C ALA A 61 -5.37 11.16 -12.99
N PHE A 62 -4.24 10.58 -13.41
CA PHE A 62 -4.14 9.15 -13.69
C PHE A 62 -2.69 8.68 -13.45
N SER A 63 -2.42 8.01 -12.34
CA SER A 63 -1.14 7.34 -12.11
C SER A 63 -1.26 5.84 -12.42
N ALA A 64 -0.77 5.44 -13.59
CA ALA A 64 -0.60 4.02 -13.93
C ALA A 64 0.75 3.45 -13.42
N VAL A 65 1.58 4.26 -12.77
CA VAL A 65 2.87 3.84 -12.23
C VAL A 65 2.70 3.41 -10.79
N GLU A 66 2.96 2.14 -10.51
CA GLU A 66 3.03 1.60 -9.16
C GLU A 66 4.45 1.75 -8.61
N PRO A 67 4.74 2.69 -7.68
CA PRO A 67 6.04 2.80 -7.06
C PRO A 67 6.30 1.59 -6.17
N GLY A 68 7.53 1.05 -6.17
CA GLY A 68 7.91 -0.06 -5.30
C GLY A 68 7.78 0.29 -3.81
N PHE A 69 7.67 -0.75 -2.95
CA PHE A 69 7.49 -0.61 -1.50
C PHE A 69 8.55 0.29 -0.86
N GLY A 70 9.85 0.10 -1.20
CA GLY A 70 10.95 0.89 -0.63
C GLY A 70 10.82 2.38 -0.88
N ALA A 71 10.45 2.79 -2.12
CA ALA A 71 10.24 4.18 -2.47
C ALA A 71 9.06 4.80 -1.72
N LYS A 72 7.98 4.03 -1.51
CA LYS A 72 6.79 4.46 -0.75
C LYS A 72 7.06 4.55 0.76
N SER A 73 7.90 3.66 1.31
CA SER A 73 8.13 3.53 2.75
C SER A 73 8.78 4.76 3.36
N ALA A 74 9.76 5.35 2.67
CA ALA A 74 10.47 6.53 3.16
C ALA A 74 9.62 7.82 3.12
N ARG A 75 8.60 7.87 2.24
CA ARG A 75 7.72 9.04 2.09
C ARG A 75 6.73 9.10 3.24
N GLU A 76 6.48 10.30 3.74
CA GLU A 76 5.44 10.55 4.76
C GLU A 76 5.52 9.62 5.98
N ALA A 77 6.72 9.21 6.38
CA ALA A 77 6.92 8.22 7.44
C ALA A 77 6.32 8.67 8.79
N ALA A 78 6.34 9.96 9.09
CA ALA A 78 5.73 10.51 10.30
C ALA A 78 4.20 10.42 10.26
N ALA A 79 3.60 10.81 9.14
CA ALA A 79 2.15 10.70 8.94
C ALA A 79 1.68 9.24 9.01
N LYS A 80 2.37 8.31 8.34
CA LYS A 80 2.03 6.88 8.38
C LYS A 80 2.07 6.30 9.79
N ARG A 81 3.07 6.69 10.59
CA ARG A 81 3.14 6.27 12.01
C ARG A 81 2.00 6.85 12.84
N ALA A 82 1.66 8.14 12.63
CA ALA A 82 0.54 8.77 13.32
C ALA A 82 -0.79 8.09 12.95
N ILE A 83 -1.03 7.85 11.66
CA ILE A 83 -2.22 7.16 11.15
C ILE A 83 -2.29 5.72 11.70
N ALA A 84 -1.17 5.00 11.70
CA ALA A 84 -1.11 3.65 12.24
C ALA A 84 -1.38 3.63 13.77
N ALA A 85 -0.88 4.62 14.51
CA ALA A 85 -1.16 4.75 15.95
C ALA A 85 -2.64 5.06 16.21
N GLU A 86 -3.27 5.94 15.43
CA GLU A 86 -4.70 6.23 15.50
C GLU A 86 -5.54 4.98 15.20
N ALA A 87 -5.12 4.17 14.22
CA ALA A 87 -5.80 2.92 13.85
C ALA A 87 -5.85 1.89 14.99
N LEU A 88 -4.89 1.90 15.93
CA LEU A 88 -4.90 1.02 17.10
C LEU A 88 -6.11 1.24 18.00
N THR A 89 -6.68 2.43 18.02
CA THR A 89 -7.86 2.77 18.83
C THR A 89 -9.12 2.02 18.41
N LEU A 90 -9.12 1.42 17.20
CA LEU A 90 -10.23 0.62 16.68
C LEU A 90 -10.19 -0.85 17.15
N LEU A 91 -9.07 -1.28 17.73
CA LEU A 91 -8.87 -2.69 18.07
C LEU A 91 -9.63 -3.10 19.33
N ARG A 92 -10.17 -4.30 19.29
CA ARG A 92 -10.79 -4.98 20.41
C ARG A 92 -10.21 -6.39 20.56
N PRO A 93 -10.20 -6.97 21.77
CA PRO A 93 -9.73 -8.34 21.98
C PRO A 93 -10.47 -9.36 21.10
N GLY A 94 -9.71 -10.29 20.53
CA GLY A 94 -10.23 -11.39 19.74
C GLY A 94 -10.62 -11.06 18.30
N MET A 95 -10.45 -9.81 17.83
CA MET A 95 -10.80 -9.42 16.45
C MET A 95 -10.03 -10.20 15.41
N THR A 96 -10.71 -10.45 14.29
CA THR A 96 -10.11 -10.88 13.03
C THR A 96 -9.95 -9.68 12.13
N LEU A 97 -8.71 -9.42 11.67
CA LEU A 97 -8.33 -8.28 10.85
C LEU A 97 -7.90 -8.73 9.46
N LEU A 98 -8.28 -7.97 8.44
CA LEU A 98 -7.64 -7.99 7.13
C LEU A 98 -6.68 -6.81 7.01
N LEU A 99 -5.43 -7.05 6.61
CA LEU A 99 -4.44 -6.00 6.31
C LEU A 99 -4.07 -6.07 4.83
N SER A 100 -4.38 -5.02 4.07
CA SER A 100 -3.97 -4.95 2.67
C SER A 100 -2.48 -4.62 2.51
N GLY A 101 -1.94 -4.83 1.29
CA GLY A 101 -0.62 -4.35 0.91
C GLY A 101 -0.53 -2.83 1.06
N GLY A 102 0.61 -2.34 1.56
CA GLY A 102 0.85 -0.91 1.70
C GLY A 102 1.86 -0.57 2.79
N THR A 103 2.43 0.63 2.71
CA THR A 103 3.43 1.08 3.70
C THR A 103 2.79 1.57 4.99
N THR A 104 1.57 2.11 4.95
CA THR A 104 0.84 2.54 6.15
C THR A 104 0.30 1.33 6.92
N THR A 105 -0.23 0.33 6.23
CA THR A 105 -0.67 -0.94 6.84
C THR A 105 0.51 -1.75 7.39
N HIS A 106 1.69 -1.65 6.77
CA HIS A 106 2.93 -2.21 7.32
C HIS A 106 3.31 -1.53 8.66
N GLU A 107 3.23 -0.19 8.74
CA GLU A 107 3.47 0.51 10.03
C GLU A 107 2.45 0.07 11.09
N LEU A 108 1.18 -0.12 10.73
CA LEU A 108 0.18 -0.68 11.66
C LEU A 108 0.56 -2.09 12.11
N ALA A 109 0.96 -2.98 11.19
CA ALA A 109 1.37 -4.34 11.53
C ALA A 109 2.51 -4.39 12.56
N ARG A 110 3.44 -3.42 12.50
CA ARG A 110 4.53 -3.27 13.49
C ARG A 110 4.07 -2.85 14.88
N LEU A 111 2.94 -2.15 14.96
CA LEU A 111 2.40 -1.57 16.19
C LEU A 111 1.32 -2.43 16.83
N LEU A 112 0.82 -3.49 16.17
CA LEU A 112 -0.28 -4.31 16.69
C LEU A 112 0.07 -4.90 18.06
N PRO A 113 -0.81 -4.71 19.07
CA PRO A 113 -0.62 -5.26 20.41
C PRO A 113 -0.75 -6.78 20.40
N ARG A 114 0.10 -7.45 21.19
CA ARG A 114 0.20 -8.92 21.21
C ARG A 114 -0.74 -9.59 22.22
N ASP A 115 -1.27 -8.84 23.15
CA ASP A 115 -2.11 -9.29 24.25
C ASP A 115 -3.62 -9.31 23.94
N LEU A 116 -4.01 -8.86 22.74
CA LEU A 116 -5.41 -8.82 22.32
C LEU A 116 -5.93 -10.12 21.69
N GLY A 117 -5.07 -11.13 21.46
CA GLY A 117 -5.49 -12.39 20.84
C GLY A 117 -6.02 -12.23 19.41
N LEU A 118 -5.44 -11.33 18.63
CA LEU A 118 -5.88 -11.01 17.28
C LEU A 118 -5.59 -12.14 16.28
N THR A 119 -6.45 -12.26 15.28
CA THR A 119 -6.18 -13.02 14.05
C THR A 119 -5.99 -12.01 12.92
N VAL A 120 -4.88 -12.08 12.18
CA VAL A 120 -4.58 -11.16 11.08
C VAL A 120 -4.38 -11.95 9.80
N ALA A 121 -5.25 -11.73 8.81
CA ALA A 121 -5.02 -12.22 7.45
C ALA A 121 -4.49 -11.06 6.59
N THR A 122 -3.48 -11.33 5.76
CA THR A 122 -2.84 -10.29 4.96
C THR A 122 -2.35 -10.82 3.61
N ASN A 123 -2.48 -9.98 2.58
CA ASN A 123 -1.82 -10.19 1.30
C ASN A 123 -0.47 -9.43 1.20
N SER A 124 0.00 -8.81 2.28
CA SER A 124 1.26 -8.07 2.33
C SER A 124 2.38 -8.93 2.87
N LEU A 125 3.41 -9.19 2.06
CA LEU A 125 4.63 -9.86 2.51
C LEU A 125 5.35 -9.05 3.60
N MET A 126 5.32 -7.72 3.49
CA MET A 126 5.97 -6.84 4.46
C MET A 126 5.24 -6.80 5.80
N ALA A 127 3.89 -6.79 5.78
CA ALA A 127 3.10 -6.88 7.00
C ALA A 127 3.28 -8.26 7.67
N ALA A 128 3.24 -9.35 6.90
CA ALA A 128 3.48 -10.70 7.41
C ALA A 128 4.85 -10.83 8.10
N ASN A 129 5.91 -10.31 7.46
CA ASN A 129 7.25 -10.29 8.03
C ASN A 129 7.33 -9.45 9.33
N ALA A 130 6.65 -8.30 9.38
CA ALA A 130 6.60 -7.46 10.57
C ALA A 130 5.90 -8.17 11.74
N LEU A 131 4.82 -8.89 11.46
CA LEU A 131 4.10 -9.70 12.44
C LEU A 131 4.97 -10.85 12.98
N ALA A 132 5.69 -11.55 12.10
CA ALA A 132 6.58 -12.64 12.46
C ALA A 132 7.81 -12.16 13.26
N ALA A 133 8.43 -11.03 12.86
CA ALA A 133 9.62 -10.48 13.52
C ALA A 133 9.39 -10.08 14.99
N ALA A 134 8.15 -9.81 15.37
CA ALA A 134 7.80 -9.45 16.73
C ALA A 134 7.61 -10.66 17.68
N GLY A 135 7.94 -11.89 17.23
CA GLY A 135 7.93 -13.14 18.01
C GLY A 135 6.59 -13.86 18.03
N ASP A 136 6.59 -15.10 18.55
CA ASP A 136 5.46 -16.06 18.52
C ASP A 136 4.30 -15.72 19.48
N GLY A 137 4.20 -14.48 19.97
CA GLY A 137 3.24 -14.09 20.99
C GLY A 137 1.96 -13.46 20.46
N GLY A 138 0.82 -14.17 20.55
CA GLY A 138 -0.50 -13.57 20.68
C GLY A 138 -1.23 -13.13 19.40
N ILE A 139 -0.59 -13.07 18.23
CA ILE A 139 -1.26 -12.79 16.95
C ILE A 139 -1.20 -14.04 16.06
N ARG A 140 -2.35 -14.55 15.68
CA ARG A 140 -2.44 -15.59 14.64
C ARG A 140 -2.33 -14.93 13.29
N THR A 141 -1.32 -15.25 12.49
CA THR A 141 -1.11 -14.66 11.17
C THR A 141 -1.47 -15.66 10.06
N VAL A 142 -2.30 -15.22 9.11
CA VAL A 142 -2.64 -15.93 7.87
C VAL A 142 -2.10 -15.12 6.70
N VAL A 143 -1.19 -15.71 5.92
CA VAL A 143 -0.68 -15.06 4.72
C VAL A 143 -1.44 -15.58 3.51
N LEU A 144 -2.12 -14.68 2.79
CA LEU A 144 -2.82 -15.02 1.56
C LEU A 144 -1.79 -15.29 0.46
N GLY A 145 -2.02 -16.35 -0.32
CA GLY A 145 -1.17 -16.68 -1.47
C GLY A 145 -1.37 -15.73 -2.65
N GLY A 146 -0.59 -15.89 -3.73
CA GLY A 146 -0.78 -15.12 -4.95
C GLY A 146 0.49 -14.70 -5.66
N GLN A 147 0.34 -13.87 -6.69
CA GLN A 147 1.45 -13.27 -7.45
C GLN A 147 1.93 -12.00 -6.73
N ARG A 148 3.25 -11.88 -6.55
CA ARG A 148 3.87 -10.70 -5.92
C ARG A 148 3.89 -9.51 -6.87
N THR A 149 3.51 -8.33 -6.36
CA THR A 149 3.61 -7.04 -7.05
C THR A 149 4.86 -6.25 -6.61
N PRO A 150 5.22 -5.16 -7.31
CA PRO A 150 6.28 -4.24 -6.87
C PRO A 150 6.04 -3.62 -5.49
N SER A 151 4.78 -3.51 -5.04
CA SER A 151 4.42 -3.03 -3.71
C SER A 151 4.47 -4.10 -2.62
N GLU A 152 5.03 -5.29 -2.90
CA GLU A 152 5.12 -6.42 -1.96
C GLU A 152 3.75 -6.96 -1.54
N ALA A 153 2.73 -6.76 -2.36
CA ALA A 153 1.42 -7.34 -2.19
C ALA A 153 1.28 -8.63 -3.02
N LEU A 154 0.51 -9.58 -2.52
CA LEU A 154 0.12 -10.79 -3.23
C LEU A 154 -1.24 -10.56 -3.85
N VAL A 155 -1.39 -10.88 -5.15
CA VAL A 155 -2.58 -10.59 -5.96
C VAL A 155 -2.95 -11.75 -6.88
N GLY A 156 -4.06 -11.59 -7.57
CA GLY A 156 -4.57 -12.52 -8.57
C GLY A 156 -5.55 -13.55 -8.02
N PRO A 157 -6.00 -14.51 -8.85
CA PRO A 157 -7.10 -15.43 -8.54
C PRO A 157 -6.89 -16.26 -7.27
N VAL A 158 -5.65 -16.63 -6.98
CA VAL A 158 -5.31 -17.39 -5.75
C VAL A 158 -5.62 -16.58 -4.51
N THR A 159 -5.26 -15.28 -4.51
CA THR A 159 -5.53 -14.37 -3.39
C THR A 159 -7.02 -14.11 -3.23
N VAL A 160 -7.72 -13.84 -4.34
CA VAL A 160 -9.16 -13.61 -4.33
C VAL A 160 -9.90 -14.84 -3.80
N HIS A 161 -9.58 -16.04 -4.33
CA HIS A 161 -10.23 -17.28 -3.89
C HIS A 161 -9.96 -17.61 -2.40
N ALA A 162 -8.79 -17.24 -1.88
CA ALA A 162 -8.51 -17.41 -0.45
C ALA A 162 -9.40 -16.54 0.46
N LEU A 163 -9.96 -15.44 -0.08
CA LEU A 163 -10.86 -14.54 0.64
C LEU A 163 -12.33 -15.01 0.64
N ASP A 164 -12.74 -15.90 -0.29
CA ASP A 164 -14.14 -16.32 -0.47
C ASP A 164 -14.77 -16.89 0.81
N ASN A 165 -13.97 -17.50 1.69
CA ASN A 165 -14.44 -18.14 2.93
C ASN A 165 -13.87 -17.46 4.19
N LEU A 166 -13.34 -16.24 4.06
CA LEU A 166 -12.88 -15.45 5.19
C LEU A 166 -13.95 -14.44 5.61
N HIS A 167 -14.09 -14.27 6.92
CA HIS A 167 -14.89 -13.21 7.51
C HIS A 167 -14.05 -12.48 8.53
N ALA A 168 -13.92 -11.17 8.37
CA ALA A 168 -13.14 -10.33 9.26
C ALA A 168 -13.99 -9.21 9.84
N ASP A 169 -13.73 -8.86 11.10
CA ASP A 169 -14.40 -7.74 11.76
C ASP A 169 -14.02 -6.40 11.14
N LEU A 170 -12.75 -6.28 10.67
CA LEU A 170 -12.22 -5.01 10.20
C LEU A 170 -11.14 -5.23 9.13
N CYS A 171 -11.29 -4.54 7.99
CA CYS A 171 -10.26 -4.42 6.98
C CYS A 171 -9.54 -3.08 7.12
N PHE A 172 -8.24 -3.12 7.40
CA PHE A 172 -7.37 -1.96 7.26
C PHE A 172 -6.76 -1.94 5.87
N MET A 173 -7.05 -0.91 5.12
CA MET A 173 -6.65 -0.79 3.72
C MET A 173 -5.79 0.44 3.47
N GLY A 174 -4.57 0.22 2.94
CA GLY A 174 -3.76 1.27 2.33
C GLY A 174 -4.20 1.48 0.88
N VAL A 175 -4.25 2.72 0.43
CA VAL A 175 -4.66 3.07 -0.94
C VAL A 175 -3.59 3.88 -1.66
N HIS A 176 -3.63 3.86 -2.99
CA HIS A 176 -2.78 4.73 -3.81
C HIS A 176 -3.28 6.17 -3.77
N GLY A 177 -4.57 6.35 -3.87
CA GLY A 177 -5.24 7.63 -3.78
C GLY A 177 -6.70 7.51 -3.37
N PHE A 178 -7.26 8.62 -2.91
CA PHE A 178 -8.68 8.77 -2.62
C PHE A 178 -9.17 10.14 -3.08
N ASP A 179 -10.37 10.15 -3.65
CA ASP A 179 -10.96 11.30 -4.30
C ASP A 179 -12.48 11.29 -4.12
N PRO A 180 -13.15 12.45 -3.92
CA PRO A 180 -14.58 12.51 -3.72
C PRO A 180 -15.42 11.87 -4.84
N GLU A 181 -14.99 12.01 -6.10
CA GLU A 181 -15.71 11.49 -7.26
C GLU A 181 -15.25 10.07 -7.63
N ALA A 182 -13.94 9.83 -7.65
CA ALA A 182 -13.36 8.55 -8.06
C ALA A 182 -13.36 7.48 -6.94
N GLY A 183 -13.57 7.86 -5.68
CA GLY A 183 -13.47 6.97 -4.55
C GLY A 183 -12.03 6.61 -4.19
N ILE A 184 -11.82 5.42 -3.65
CA ILE A 184 -10.48 4.86 -3.37
C ILE A 184 -9.98 4.07 -4.58
N THR A 185 -8.70 4.26 -4.93
CA THR A 185 -8.16 3.79 -6.21
C THR A 185 -6.77 3.15 -6.10
N SER A 186 -6.42 2.30 -7.07
CA SER A 186 -5.10 1.68 -7.24
C SER A 186 -4.59 1.87 -8.68
N PRO A 187 -3.27 1.99 -8.90
CA PRO A 187 -2.69 1.97 -10.24
C PRO A 187 -2.65 0.55 -10.85
N ASN A 188 -2.92 -0.48 -10.05
CA ASN A 188 -2.80 -1.89 -10.39
C ASN A 188 -4.17 -2.58 -10.35
N LEU A 189 -4.62 -3.12 -11.49
CA LEU A 189 -5.92 -3.80 -11.63
C LEU A 189 -6.04 -5.01 -10.70
N LEU A 190 -5.00 -5.84 -10.59
CA LEU A 190 -5.04 -7.03 -9.73
C LEU A 190 -5.05 -6.66 -8.24
N GLU A 191 -4.38 -5.55 -7.84
CA GLU A 191 -4.51 -5.04 -6.48
C GLU A 191 -5.93 -4.53 -6.21
N SER A 192 -6.54 -3.84 -7.18
CA SER A 192 -7.93 -3.38 -7.06
C SER A 192 -8.91 -4.54 -6.86
N GLU A 193 -8.78 -5.63 -7.62
CA GLU A 193 -9.62 -6.83 -7.47
C GLU A 193 -9.47 -7.46 -6.09
N VAL A 194 -8.24 -7.65 -5.60
CA VAL A 194 -7.99 -8.20 -4.27
C VAL A 194 -8.52 -7.28 -3.18
N ASN A 195 -8.31 -5.96 -3.30
CA ASN A 195 -8.80 -5.00 -2.33
C ASN A 195 -10.34 -4.98 -2.27
N ALA A 196 -11.02 -5.08 -3.42
CA ALA A 196 -12.48 -5.22 -3.46
C ALA A 196 -12.96 -6.52 -2.79
N ALA A 197 -12.26 -7.64 -3.01
CA ALA A 197 -12.54 -8.90 -2.33
C ALA A 197 -12.29 -8.82 -0.81
N MET A 198 -11.25 -8.12 -0.35
CA MET A 198 -11.01 -7.87 1.08
C MET A 198 -12.13 -7.04 1.73
N ILE A 199 -12.66 -6.03 1.00
CA ILE A 199 -13.82 -5.26 1.48
C ILE A 199 -15.02 -6.18 1.65
N ALA A 200 -15.30 -7.01 0.65
CA ALA A 200 -16.43 -7.94 0.68
C ALA A 200 -16.34 -9.01 1.79
N ALA A 201 -15.10 -9.35 2.20
CA ALA A 201 -14.81 -10.32 3.27
C ALA A 201 -14.77 -9.69 4.68
N SER A 202 -15.16 -8.42 4.84
CA SER A 202 -15.06 -7.69 6.12
C SER A 202 -16.36 -6.99 6.47
N ASP A 203 -16.65 -6.90 7.77
CA ASP A 203 -17.82 -6.16 8.27
C ASP A 203 -17.63 -4.65 8.15
N GLN A 204 -16.38 -4.17 8.30
CA GLN A 204 -16.06 -2.75 8.24
C GLN A 204 -14.75 -2.48 7.49
N LEU A 205 -14.71 -1.38 6.74
CA LEU A 205 -13.53 -0.89 6.05
C LEU A 205 -12.96 0.35 6.77
N ALA A 206 -11.69 0.29 7.17
CA ALA A 206 -10.89 1.44 7.61
C ALA A 206 -9.78 1.72 6.59
N VAL A 207 -9.86 2.85 5.91
CA VAL A 207 -8.83 3.30 4.96
C VAL A 207 -7.77 4.11 5.69
N LEU A 208 -6.49 3.76 5.47
CA LEU A 208 -5.32 4.40 6.05
C LEU A 208 -4.55 5.12 4.96
N ALA A 209 -4.69 6.44 4.87
CA ALA A 209 -4.09 7.22 3.79
C ALA A 209 -3.60 8.57 4.29
N ASP A 210 -2.33 8.93 4.02
CA ASP A 210 -1.82 10.26 4.33
C ASP A 210 -2.46 11.33 3.42
N ALA A 211 -2.48 12.59 3.89
CA ALA A 211 -3.15 13.69 3.20
C ALA A 211 -2.65 13.93 1.76
N THR A 212 -1.42 13.51 1.43
CA THR A 212 -0.89 13.64 0.05
C THR A 212 -1.59 12.72 -0.96
N LYS A 213 -2.42 11.77 -0.48
CA LYS A 213 -3.20 10.86 -1.31
C LYS A 213 -4.54 11.44 -1.77
N TYR A 214 -4.98 12.53 -1.16
CA TYR A 214 -6.20 13.21 -1.53
C TYR A 214 -6.12 13.80 -2.95
N GLY A 215 -7.15 13.61 -3.75
CA GLY A 215 -7.18 14.03 -5.15
C GLY A 215 -6.30 13.20 -6.09
N THR A 216 -5.66 12.12 -5.60
CA THR A 216 -4.93 11.18 -6.45
C THR A 216 -5.86 10.08 -6.93
N VAL A 217 -5.89 9.88 -8.26
CA VAL A 217 -6.73 8.87 -8.90
C VAL A 217 -5.84 7.84 -9.61
N GLY A 218 -5.95 6.57 -9.23
CA GLY A 218 -5.28 5.45 -9.89
C GLY A 218 -6.06 4.93 -11.09
N LEU A 219 -5.44 4.01 -11.85
CA LEU A 219 -6.04 3.40 -13.04
C LEU A 219 -7.36 2.66 -12.74
N ALA A 220 -7.45 2.02 -11.58
CA ALA A 220 -8.58 1.17 -11.20
C ALA A 220 -9.27 1.69 -9.93
N GLY A 221 -10.59 1.81 -9.96
CA GLY A 221 -11.41 2.03 -8.78
C GLY A 221 -11.44 0.76 -7.90
N ILE A 222 -11.44 0.96 -6.59
CA ILE A 222 -11.62 -0.12 -5.61
C ILE A 222 -13.04 -0.05 -5.05
N ALA A 223 -13.43 1.11 -4.51
CA ALA A 223 -14.75 1.37 -3.97
C ALA A 223 -15.06 2.88 -3.92
N PRO A 224 -16.34 3.30 -3.90
CA PRO A 224 -16.70 4.69 -3.66
C PRO A 224 -16.39 5.08 -2.21
N LEU A 225 -16.21 6.39 -1.93
CA LEU A 225 -15.96 6.85 -0.54
C LEU A 225 -17.10 6.50 0.42
N SER A 226 -18.33 6.40 -0.07
CA SER A 226 -19.49 5.98 0.75
C SER A 226 -19.40 4.55 1.29
N ALA A 227 -18.54 3.71 0.72
CA ALA A 227 -18.25 2.37 1.23
C ALA A 227 -17.17 2.38 2.33
N VAL A 228 -16.49 3.50 2.55
CA VAL A 228 -15.45 3.65 3.57
C VAL A 228 -16.12 3.94 4.91
N GLY A 229 -16.12 2.94 5.82
CA GLY A 229 -16.67 3.11 7.16
C GLY A 229 -15.86 4.10 7.98
N ILE A 230 -14.52 4.02 7.91
CA ILE A 230 -13.60 4.92 8.62
C ILE A 230 -12.47 5.33 7.67
N LEU A 231 -12.24 6.63 7.53
CA LEU A 231 -11.04 7.17 6.88
C LEU A 231 -10.12 7.76 7.96
N ILE A 232 -8.91 7.22 8.07
CA ILE A 232 -7.87 7.78 8.94
C ILE A 232 -6.83 8.46 8.04
N THR A 233 -6.74 9.78 8.15
CA THR A 233 -5.74 10.60 7.46
C THR A 233 -5.03 11.50 8.46
N ASP A 234 -3.98 12.21 8.04
CA ASP A 234 -3.30 13.15 8.92
C ASP A 234 -3.92 14.55 8.87
N ASP A 235 -3.66 15.34 9.89
CA ASP A 235 -4.27 16.66 10.13
C ASP A 235 -3.91 17.74 9.08
N ARG A 236 -2.98 17.46 8.17
CA ARG A 236 -2.67 18.35 7.04
C ARG A 236 -3.77 18.42 5.99
N ILE A 237 -4.72 17.46 5.98
CA ILE A 237 -5.85 17.48 5.04
C ILE A 237 -6.69 18.75 5.18
N GLY A 238 -6.81 19.29 6.41
CA GLY A 238 -7.53 20.52 6.71
C GLY A 238 -6.73 21.81 6.53
N THR A 239 -5.44 21.73 6.08
CA THR A 239 -4.56 22.89 5.99
C THR A 239 -4.58 23.57 4.63
N GLY A 240 -4.32 24.88 4.61
CA GLY A 240 -4.31 25.69 3.38
C GLY A 240 -5.70 26.18 2.93
N PRO A 241 -5.77 26.97 1.85
CA PRO A 241 -7.00 27.64 1.40
C PRO A 241 -8.15 26.70 1.02
N ALA A 242 -7.84 25.49 0.55
CA ALA A 242 -8.82 24.47 0.18
C ALA A 242 -8.97 23.37 1.25
N GLY A 243 -8.17 23.39 2.32
CA GLY A 243 -8.09 22.29 3.28
C GLY A 243 -9.38 22.08 4.07
N SER A 244 -9.97 23.15 4.60
CA SER A 244 -11.23 23.05 5.37
C SER A 244 -12.40 22.56 4.50
N ALA A 245 -12.43 22.91 3.21
CA ALA A 245 -13.46 22.42 2.29
C ALA A 245 -13.25 20.94 1.97
N ALA A 246 -12.00 20.47 1.80
CA ALA A 246 -11.68 19.09 1.57
C ALA A 246 -12.05 18.22 2.79
N GLU A 247 -11.70 18.67 4.00
CA GLU A 247 -12.05 18.00 5.24
C GLU A 247 -13.57 17.86 5.41
N GLU A 248 -14.34 18.94 5.20
CA GLU A 248 -15.78 18.93 5.31
C GLU A 248 -16.43 17.99 4.28
N LEU A 249 -15.94 18.00 3.03
CA LEU A 249 -16.41 17.10 1.98
C LEU A 249 -16.13 15.62 2.34
N LEU A 250 -14.97 15.31 2.90
CA LEU A 250 -14.65 13.96 3.35
C LEU A 250 -15.54 13.51 4.51
N ARG A 251 -15.83 14.39 5.48
CA ARG A 251 -16.77 14.09 6.59
C ARG A 251 -18.17 13.74 6.11
N GLN A 252 -18.59 14.31 4.96
CA GLN A 252 -19.88 14.01 4.34
C GLN A 252 -19.84 12.74 3.46
N SER A 253 -18.66 12.34 3.00
CA SER A 253 -18.49 11.27 2.01
C SER A 253 -18.19 9.90 2.62
N VAL A 254 -17.64 9.84 3.86
CA VAL A 254 -17.29 8.60 4.56
C VAL A 254 -18.10 8.43 5.84
N GLY A 255 -18.12 7.24 6.41
CA GLY A 255 -18.86 7.00 7.67
C GLY A 255 -18.28 7.78 8.85
N GLU A 256 -16.96 7.77 9.01
CA GLU A 256 -16.22 8.50 10.05
C GLU A 256 -14.88 9.00 9.49
N LEU A 257 -14.54 10.27 9.68
CA LEU A 257 -13.23 10.84 9.39
C LEU A 257 -12.44 11.02 10.70
N ARG A 258 -11.29 10.39 10.80
CA ARG A 258 -10.33 10.56 11.91
C ARG A 258 -9.08 11.25 11.42
N LEU A 259 -8.63 12.24 12.20
CA LEU A 259 -7.43 13.02 11.89
C LEU A 259 -6.31 12.63 12.86
N ALA A 260 -5.27 11.99 12.33
CA ALA A 260 -4.08 11.65 13.08
C ALA A 260 -3.15 12.87 13.18
N HIS A 261 -2.79 13.26 14.39
CA HIS A 261 -1.89 14.37 14.61
C HIS A 261 -0.43 13.96 14.39
N ILE A 262 0.27 14.71 13.52
CA ILE A 262 1.71 14.50 13.31
C ILE A 262 2.48 15.30 14.36
N PRO A 263 3.19 14.64 15.29
CA PRO A 263 3.96 15.35 16.30
C PRO A 263 5.09 16.15 15.63
N PRO A 264 5.40 17.38 16.12
CA PRO A 264 6.48 18.19 15.57
C PRO A 264 7.83 17.48 15.71
N ALA A 265 8.74 17.69 14.75
CA ALA A 265 10.03 17.00 14.66
C ALA A 265 10.90 17.12 15.94
N SER A 266 10.69 18.15 16.76
CA SER A 266 11.35 18.33 18.06
C SER A 266 10.97 17.29 19.13
N GLN A 267 9.83 16.61 18.97
CA GLN A 267 9.37 15.56 19.90
C GLN A 267 9.76 14.13 19.43
N LEU A 268 10.28 13.97 18.21
CA LEU A 268 10.74 12.69 17.67
C LEU A 268 12.17 12.29 18.06
N GLY A 269 12.87 13.13 18.79
CA GLY A 269 14.27 12.93 19.21
C GLY A 269 14.40 12.54 20.67
N SER A 270 14.22 11.25 21.02
CA SER A 270 14.96 10.58 22.12
C SER A 270 14.61 9.10 22.32
N SER A 271 14.01 8.41 21.39
CA SER A 271 14.06 6.93 21.42
C SER A 271 15.14 6.46 20.45
N SER A 272 16.41 6.55 20.85
CA SER A 272 17.50 5.81 20.23
C SER A 272 17.31 4.31 20.52
N GLY A 273 16.30 3.73 19.88
CA GLY A 273 16.18 2.31 19.72
C GLY A 273 17.33 1.86 18.82
N ARG A 274 18.22 1.06 19.36
CA ARG A 274 19.36 0.43 18.67
C ARG A 274 18.91 -0.07 17.32
N SER A 275 19.52 0.46 16.27
CA SER A 275 19.51 -0.14 14.95
C SER A 275 20.16 -1.52 15.09
N HIS A 276 19.35 -2.55 15.26
CA HIS A 276 19.84 -3.90 14.95
C HIS A 276 19.93 -3.92 13.43
N GLY A 277 21.15 -3.75 12.92
CA GLY A 277 21.48 -4.10 11.57
C GLY A 277 21.00 -5.53 11.35
N TRP A 278 20.11 -5.70 10.40
CA TRP A 278 19.75 -7.04 9.94
C TRP A 278 20.94 -7.57 9.14
N GLU A 279 21.87 -8.27 9.82
CA GLU A 279 22.77 -9.20 9.19
C GLU A 279 21.92 -10.44 8.87
N ALA A 280 21.83 -10.77 7.58
CA ALA A 280 21.22 -12.01 7.14
C ALA A 280 21.88 -13.17 7.91
N PRO A 281 21.12 -14.02 8.61
CA PRO A 281 21.71 -15.19 9.21
C PRO A 281 22.28 -16.07 8.08
N ASP A 282 23.55 -16.44 8.19
CA ASP A 282 24.20 -17.48 7.39
C ASP A 282 23.58 -18.87 7.70
N LEU A 283 22.32 -19.04 7.33
CA LEU A 283 21.56 -20.27 7.46
C LEU A 283 20.87 -20.60 6.13
N LEU A 284 21.68 -20.74 5.08
CA LEU A 284 21.33 -21.71 4.06
C LEU A 284 21.97 -23.01 4.48
N PRO A 285 21.22 -24.02 4.95
CA PRO A 285 21.75 -25.36 4.98
C PRO A 285 22.14 -25.69 3.55
N SER A 286 23.41 -26.08 3.35
CA SER A 286 23.87 -26.66 2.11
C SER A 286 22.99 -27.90 1.86
N TRP A 287 22.01 -27.74 0.99
CA TRP A 287 21.33 -28.91 0.42
C TRP A 287 22.39 -29.66 -0.36
N GLY A 288 22.93 -30.69 0.26
CA GLY A 288 23.77 -31.65 -0.43
C GLY A 288 23.01 -32.10 -1.66
N HIS A 289 23.67 -32.02 -2.82
CA HIS A 289 23.21 -32.65 -4.03
C HIS A 289 23.30 -34.18 -3.82
N ASP A 290 22.33 -34.76 -3.13
CA ASP A 290 22.07 -36.17 -3.30
C ASP A 290 21.43 -36.36 -4.65
N PRO A 291 22.01 -37.14 -5.56
CA PRO A 291 21.38 -37.43 -6.84
C PRO A 291 20.05 -38.14 -6.57
N LEU A 292 19.01 -37.63 -7.21
CA LEU A 292 17.68 -38.28 -7.20
C LEU A 292 17.86 -39.77 -7.55
N PRO A 293 17.21 -40.69 -6.84
CA PRO A 293 17.26 -42.11 -7.18
C PRO A 293 16.72 -42.31 -8.60
N ASP A 294 17.44 -43.09 -9.39
CA ASP A 294 17.09 -43.43 -10.77
C ASP A 294 15.63 -43.90 -10.86
N ARG A 295 14.89 -43.27 -11.74
CA ARG A 295 13.54 -43.72 -12.09
C ARG A 295 13.65 -45.16 -12.65
N PRO A 296 12.83 -46.11 -12.20
CA PRO A 296 12.77 -47.42 -12.82
C PRO A 296 12.32 -47.30 -14.26
N THR A 297 13.18 -47.69 -15.17
CA THR A 297 12.97 -47.78 -16.62
C THR A 297 12.30 -49.10 -16.99
N SER A 298 11.06 -49.34 -16.54
CA SER A 298 10.20 -50.34 -17.18
C SER A 298 8.77 -50.25 -16.63
N LEU A 299 7.87 -49.76 -17.42
CA LEU A 299 6.45 -50.04 -17.28
C LEU A 299 6.23 -51.44 -17.87
N PRO A 300 5.49 -52.35 -17.23
CA PRO A 300 5.07 -53.59 -17.86
C PRO A 300 3.96 -53.27 -18.89
N ASP A 301 4.12 -53.84 -20.09
CA ASP A 301 3.16 -53.77 -21.18
C ASP A 301 1.79 -54.33 -20.77
N GLY A 302 0.75 -53.59 -21.15
CA GLY A 302 -0.57 -54.12 -21.37
C GLY A 302 -1.57 -54.04 -20.25
N GLN A 303 -2.23 -52.89 -20.12
CA GLN A 303 -3.66 -52.82 -19.82
C GLN A 303 -4.23 -51.41 -20.16
N THR A 304 -4.97 -51.36 -21.21
CA THR A 304 -5.85 -50.21 -21.60
C THR A 304 -7.09 -50.21 -20.71
N PRO A 305 -7.43 -49.12 -20.03
CA PRO A 305 -8.75 -49.00 -19.42
C PRO A 305 -9.77 -48.58 -20.46
N ALA A 306 -10.77 -49.41 -20.63
CA ALA A 306 -11.94 -49.15 -21.43
C ALA A 306 -12.74 -47.96 -20.90
N THR A 307 -13.06 -47.05 -21.81
CA THR A 307 -14.02 -45.96 -21.68
C THR A 307 -15.41 -46.53 -21.36
N ALA A 308 -16.00 -46.12 -20.25
CA ALA A 308 -17.44 -46.22 -20.00
C ALA A 308 -17.99 -44.83 -19.68
N PHE A 309 -18.32 -44.09 -20.71
CA PHE A 309 -19.31 -43.00 -20.66
C PHE A 309 -20.69 -43.63 -20.62
N LYS A 310 -21.39 -43.58 -19.50
CA LYS A 310 -22.85 -43.76 -19.46
C LYS A 310 -23.48 -42.38 -19.39
N GLY A 311 -24.12 -41.97 -20.48
CA GLY A 311 -25.09 -40.89 -20.49
C GLY A 311 -26.29 -41.26 -19.62
N ASN A 312 -26.86 -40.30 -18.96
CA ASN A 312 -28.16 -40.36 -18.35
C ASN A 312 -29.00 -39.22 -18.89
N ASP A 313 -29.87 -39.57 -19.88
CA ASP A 313 -31.01 -38.75 -20.25
C ASP A 313 -32.13 -39.07 -19.26
N ALA A 314 -32.64 -38.01 -18.59
CA ALA A 314 -34.05 -37.82 -18.21
C ALA A 314 -34.16 -36.47 -17.45
#